data_1207109d35db13e12cec183e05aae536
#
_entry.id   1207109d35db13e12cec183e05aae536
#
_cell.length_a   1.000
_cell.length_b   1.000
_cell.length_c   1.000
_cell.angle_alpha   90.00
_cell.angle_beta   90.00
_cell.angle_gamma   90.00
#
_symmetry.space_group_name_H-M   'P 1'
#
loop_
_entity.id
_entity.type
_entity.pdbx_description
1 polymer ?
#
loop_
_entity_poly.entity_id
_entity_poly.type
_entity_poly.pdbx_seq_one_letter_code
_entity_poly.pdbx_strand_id
1 'polypeptide(L)'
;MSIRRAAPRSAPCWPLALSVLGSLLLLSLLTAPAHAQPGPTTETWRAHPPGSYGFDSFALAAAVDRAADLAPPLTSLLVARDATTVAEVYFNGHNPDQGANLKSASKSVLSALAGIALADGILDGVDEPIGPFFPPLLADAPRKQRITVDHLLTQQTGLQSTSFGNYGAWVSSPNWVADALRRPLVDRPGGDMIYSTGTTHILGAVLAEASGRSLRAFAQDRLFDPLGVRIRSWQQSPTGRYFGGNNMALTPRAMLQFGQLYLNGGRYRGRQVLPSDWVDLSWRTYVRSNYRGHQYGYLWFTHELGGERVAFAWGYGGQYVFVVPRLDLVVACTSSLRDRPRGSDDHNEQILRLLAEHIIPAAQGRYGSPGWPPLPRPVFGW
;
A
#
# COMPACT_ATOMS: atom_id res chain seq x y z
N MET A 1 -1.40 72.37 -22.10
CA MET A 1 -0.53 72.58 -23.26
C MET A 1 -0.67 71.30 -24.09
N SER A 2 -1.67 71.28 -24.92
CA SER A 2 -1.67 71.58 -26.37
C SER A 2 -0.96 70.52 -27.19
N ILE A 3 -1.78 69.59 -27.79
CA ILE A 3 -2.10 69.50 -29.26
C ILE A 3 -0.99 68.65 -30.01
N ARG A 4 -1.27 67.62 -30.84
CA ARG A 4 -2.19 67.49 -31.97
C ARG A 4 -2.40 66.04 -32.44
N ARG A 5 -3.55 65.84 -33.04
CA ARG A 5 -3.97 64.69 -33.90
C ARG A 5 -3.25 64.78 -35.29
N ALA A 6 -3.14 63.62 -35.94
CA ALA A 6 -3.30 63.51 -37.38
C ALA A 6 -3.75 62.06 -37.75
N ALA A 7 -4.85 61.99 -38.50
CA ALA A 7 -5.39 60.88 -39.26
C ALA A 7 -5.16 61.18 -40.78
N PRO A 8 -5.78 60.47 -41.74
CA PRO A 8 -5.44 59.18 -42.31
C PRO A 8 -5.13 59.29 -43.81
N ARG A 9 -4.68 58.22 -44.46
CA ARG A 9 -4.70 58.18 -45.92
C ARG A 9 -5.12 56.84 -46.48
N SER A 10 -6.06 56.94 -47.35
CA SER A 10 -6.86 56.17 -48.24
C SER A 10 -6.17 55.09 -49.10
N ALA A 11 -6.97 54.10 -49.43
CA ALA A 11 -6.81 53.03 -50.37
C ALA A 11 -6.52 53.43 -51.85
N PRO A 12 -6.19 52.44 -52.69
CA PRO A 12 -7.12 52.18 -53.78
C PRO A 12 -7.48 50.72 -54.03
N CYS A 13 -8.74 50.51 -54.40
CA CYS A 13 -9.29 49.39 -55.07
C CYS A 13 -8.77 49.15 -56.46
N TRP A 14 -8.70 47.90 -56.93
CA TRP A 14 -9.05 47.47 -58.32
C TRP A 14 -9.18 45.96 -58.39
N PRO A 15 -9.79 45.32 -59.45
CA PRO A 15 -11.02 44.53 -59.25
C PRO A 15 -10.94 43.01 -59.62
N LEU A 16 -11.96 42.34 -59.25
CA LEU A 16 -12.57 41.08 -59.77
C LEU A 16 -11.92 40.32 -60.92
N ALA A 17 -11.63 39.04 -60.71
CA ALA A 17 -11.85 37.99 -61.69
C ALA A 17 -12.39 36.74 -61.01
N LEU A 18 -13.62 36.37 -61.35
CA LEU A 18 -14.27 35.12 -61.03
C LEU A 18 -13.53 33.97 -61.77
N SER A 19 -13.19 32.92 -61.02
CA SER A 19 -13.00 31.60 -61.61
C SER A 19 -13.63 30.56 -60.66
N VAL A 20 -14.76 30.08 -61.07
CA VAL A 20 -15.46 28.92 -60.50
C VAL A 20 -14.72 27.67 -60.94
N LEU A 21 -14.04 27.00 -60.04
CA LEU A 21 -13.62 25.60 -60.22
C LEU A 21 -14.04 24.83 -58.97
N GLY A 22 -15.04 24.00 -59.17
CA GLY A 22 -15.53 23.07 -58.16
C GLY A 22 -14.48 22.04 -57.84
N SER A 23 -14.11 22.00 -56.57
CA SER A 23 -13.36 20.87 -56.01
C SER A 23 -14.22 20.17 -54.99
N LEU A 24 -14.69 18.98 -55.38
CA LEU A 24 -15.26 18.01 -54.47
C LEU A 24 -14.21 17.63 -53.42
N LEU A 25 -14.39 18.12 -52.20
CA LEU A 25 -13.67 17.63 -51.05
C LEU A 25 -14.31 16.31 -50.63
N LEU A 26 -13.72 15.16 -51.04
CA LEU A 26 -13.94 13.87 -50.38
C LEU A 26 -13.39 14.02 -48.95
N LEU A 27 -14.30 14.13 -47.96
CA LEU A 27 -13.99 13.90 -46.56
C LEU A 27 -13.68 12.41 -46.38
N SER A 28 -12.43 12.01 -46.52
CA SER A 28 -11.97 10.72 -46.01
C SER A 28 -11.93 10.82 -44.48
N LEU A 29 -12.95 10.23 -43.84
CA LEU A 29 -12.94 9.87 -42.43
C LEU A 29 -11.77 8.90 -42.20
N LEU A 30 -10.60 9.45 -41.86
CA LEU A 30 -9.52 8.69 -41.27
C LEU A 30 -10.00 8.26 -39.88
N THR A 31 -10.59 7.05 -39.79
CA THR A 31 -10.72 6.34 -38.55
C THR A 31 -9.31 6.09 -38.03
N ALA A 32 -8.88 6.87 -37.03
CA ALA A 32 -7.66 6.58 -36.31
C ALA A 32 -7.76 5.12 -35.81
N PRO A 33 -6.74 4.29 -36.01
CA PRO A 33 -6.75 2.96 -35.45
C PRO A 33 -6.87 3.12 -33.93
N ALA A 34 -7.86 2.44 -33.33
CA ALA A 34 -7.94 2.30 -31.88
C ALA A 34 -6.57 1.84 -31.41
N HIS A 35 -5.91 2.66 -30.60
CA HIS A 35 -4.66 2.25 -29.95
C HIS A 35 -5.01 1.03 -29.11
N ALA A 36 -4.69 -0.17 -29.62
CA ALA A 36 -4.68 -1.37 -28.81
C ALA A 36 -3.77 -1.07 -27.61
N GLN A 37 -4.34 -1.11 -26.42
CA GLN A 37 -3.53 -0.99 -25.20
C GLN A 37 -2.48 -2.12 -25.26
N PRO A 38 -1.20 -1.85 -25.00
CA PRO A 38 -0.21 -2.90 -24.96
C PRO A 38 -0.66 -3.90 -23.89
N GLY A 39 -0.94 -5.12 -24.30
CA GLY A 39 -1.20 -6.23 -23.40
C GLY A 39 -0.04 -6.40 -22.42
N PRO A 40 -0.22 -7.12 -21.30
CA PRO A 40 0.83 -7.36 -20.32
C PRO A 40 2.07 -7.90 -21.02
N THR A 41 3.23 -7.28 -20.73
CA THR A 41 4.49 -7.72 -21.32
C THR A 41 4.85 -9.10 -20.79
N THR A 42 4.83 -10.11 -21.63
CA THR A 42 5.08 -11.53 -21.29
C THR A 42 6.57 -11.83 -21.07
N GLU A 43 7.45 -10.85 -21.09
CA GLU A 43 8.91 -11.07 -20.99
C GLU A 43 9.37 -11.69 -19.66
N THR A 44 8.65 -11.46 -18.57
CA THR A 44 8.96 -11.98 -17.23
C THR A 44 8.69 -13.48 -17.06
N TRP A 45 7.80 -14.05 -17.83
CA TRP A 45 7.45 -15.48 -17.78
C TRP A 45 8.58 -16.40 -18.28
N ARG A 46 9.53 -15.87 -19.05
CA ARG A 46 10.59 -16.67 -19.69
C ARG A 46 11.73 -17.05 -18.75
N ALA A 47 11.96 -16.28 -17.68
CA ALA A 47 13.06 -16.52 -16.78
C ALA A 47 12.78 -17.67 -15.78
N HIS A 48 11.54 -17.80 -15.33
CA HIS A 48 11.12 -18.77 -14.31
C HIS A 48 9.73 -19.31 -14.64
N PRO A 49 9.62 -20.44 -15.36
CA PRO A 49 8.32 -21.01 -15.73
C PRO A 49 7.49 -21.33 -14.47
N PRO A 50 6.26 -20.84 -14.35
CA PRO A 50 5.44 -21.06 -13.15
C PRO A 50 5.23 -22.55 -12.82
N GLY A 51 5.10 -23.41 -13.83
CA GLY A 51 4.95 -24.85 -13.67
C GLY A 51 6.11 -25.51 -12.90
N SER A 52 7.35 -24.99 -13.04
CA SER A 52 8.51 -25.48 -12.30
C SER A 52 8.43 -25.19 -10.79
N TYR A 53 7.52 -24.31 -10.38
CA TYR A 53 7.27 -23.93 -8.98
C TYR A 53 5.88 -24.40 -8.51
N GLY A 54 5.29 -25.39 -9.20
CA GLY A 54 4.04 -26.02 -8.79
C GLY A 54 2.77 -25.19 -9.06
N PHE A 55 2.86 -24.18 -9.94
CA PHE A 55 1.67 -23.47 -10.41
C PHE A 55 1.04 -24.19 -11.60
N ASP A 56 -0.28 -24.11 -11.69
CA ASP A 56 -0.96 -24.21 -12.95
C ASP A 56 -0.67 -22.95 -13.78
N SER A 57 0.15 -23.10 -14.81
CA SER A 57 0.63 -21.97 -15.62
C SER A 57 -0.49 -21.29 -16.41
N PHE A 58 -1.51 -22.05 -16.85
CA PHE A 58 -2.66 -21.50 -17.57
C PHE A 58 -3.55 -20.70 -16.60
N ALA A 59 -3.78 -21.25 -15.42
CA ALA A 59 -4.54 -20.57 -14.39
C ALA A 59 -3.87 -19.27 -13.91
N LEU A 60 -2.53 -19.27 -13.75
CA LEU A 60 -1.81 -18.04 -13.39
C LEU A 60 -1.85 -17.01 -14.53
N ALA A 61 -1.76 -17.44 -15.80
CA ALA A 61 -1.94 -16.54 -16.93
C ALA A 61 -3.34 -15.90 -16.93
N ALA A 62 -4.37 -16.70 -16.74
CA ALA A 62 -5.75 -16.21 -16.62
C ALA A 62 -5.93 -15.24 -15.44
N ALA A 63 -5.23 -15.47 -14.32
CA ALA A 63 -5.24 -14.55 -13.19
C ALA A 63 -4.59 -13.20 -13.54
N VAL A 64 -3.52 -13.20 -14.34
CA VAL A 64 -2.87 -11.98 -14.85
C VAL A 64 -3.79 -11.22 -15.80
N ASP A 65 -4.46 -11.92 -16.74
CA ASP A 65 -5.44 -11.31 -17.64
C ASP A 65 -6.60 -10.69 -16.85
N ARG A 66 -7.09 -11.42 -15.84
CA ARG A 66 -8.13 -10.89 -14.94
C ARG A 66 -7.67 -9.67 -14.16
N ALA A 67 -6.42 -9.62 -13.75
CA ALA A 67 -5.83 -8.47 -13.06
C ALA A 67 -5.79 -7.21 -13.96
N ALA A 68 -5.59 -7.38 -15.28
CA ALA A 68 -5.60 -6.28 -16.24
C ALA A 68 -6.98 -5.62 -16.38
N ASP A 69 -8.07 -6.38 -16.14
CA ASP A 69 -9.44 -5.92 -16.26
C ASP A 69 -10.01 -5.24 -15.00
N LEU A 70 -9.25 -5.17 -13.91
CA LEU A 70 -9.74 -4.57 -12.66
C LEU A 70 -9.95 -3.06 -12.82
N ALA A 71 -11.00 -2.55 -12.18
CA ALA A 71 -11.35 -1.13 -12.16
C ALA A 71 -11.48 -0.64 -10.70
N PRO A 72 -10.67 0.34 -10.26
CA PRO A 72 -9.58 1.01 -11.00
C PRO A 72 -8.42 0.06 -11.34
N PRO A 73 -7.62 0.40 -12.38
CA PRO A 73 -6.62 -0.53 -12.88
C PRO A 73 -5.50 -0.76 -11.87
N LEU A 74 -5.01 -2.00 -11.83
CA LEU A 74 -3.71 -2.29 -11.22
C LEU A 74 -2.61 -1.56 -12.00
N THR A 75 -1.54 -1.22 -11.31
CA THR A 75 -0.30 -0.69 -11.89
C THR A 75 0.81 -1.71 -11.88
N SER A 76 0.72 -2.71 -10.99
CA SER A 76 1.60 -3.87 -11.00
C SER A 76 0.96 -5.08 -10.30
N LEU A 77 1.36 -6.28 -10.72
CA LEU A 77 1.10 -7.55 -10.05
C LEU A 77 2.37 -8.39 -10.10
N LEU A 78 2.90 -8.72 -8.93
CA LEU A 78 4.06 -9.58 -8.77
C LEU A 78 3.67 -10.79 -7.92
N VAL A 79 4.09 -11.97 -8.37
CA VAL A 79 3.85 -13.24 -7.67
C VAL A 79 5.18 -13.95 -7.51
N ALA A 80 5.51 -14.35 -6.29
CA ALA A 80 6.71 -15.13 -6.00
C ALA A 80 6.36 -16.38 -5.19
N ARG A 81 7.09 -17.46 -5.45
CA ARG A 81 7.06 -18.72 -4.70
C ARG A 81 8.48 -19.22 -4.50
N ASP A 82 8.78 -19.77 -3.33
CA ASP A 82 10.13 -20.27 -2.99
C ASP A 82 11.22 -19.20 -3.28
N ALA A 83 10.97 -17.96 -2.86
CA ALA A 83 11.82 -16.80 -3.10
C ALA A 83 12.09 -16.48 -4.58
N THR A 84 11.34 -17.08 -5.51
CA THR A 84 11.48 -16.88 -6.95
C THR A 84 10.26 -16.18 -7.52
N THR A 85 10.46 -15.11 -8.29
CA THR A 85 9.37 -14.41 -8.99
C THR A 85 8.92 -15.26 -10.18
N VAL A 86 7.65 -15.68 -10.17
CA VAL A 86 7.02 -16.51 -11.22
C VAL A 86 6.08 -15.69 -12.12
N ALA A 87 5.63 -14.52 -11.66
CA ALA A 87 4.98 -13.53 -12.50
C ALA A 87 5.39 -12.12 -12.03
N GLU A 88 5.69 -11.26 -12.98
CA GLU A 88 5.99 -9.85 -12.75
C GLU A 88 5.43 -9.04 -13.91
N VAL A 89 4.32 -8.35 -13.65
CA VAL A 89 3.57 -7.63 -14.67
C VAL A 89 3.32 -6.19 -14.23
N TYR A 90 3.51 -5.28 -15.17
CA TYR A 90 3.26 -3.85 -15.03
C TYR A 90 2.21 -3.43 -16.04
N PHE A 91 1.21 -2.69 -15.56
CA PHE A 91 0.07 -2.25 -16.37
C PHE A 91 0.13 -0.75 -16.60
N ASN A 92 -0.56 -0.29 -17.65
CA ASN A 92 -0.81 1.14 -17.91
C ASN A 92 0.46 2.00 -17.95
N GLY A 93 1.54 1.49 -18.57
CA GLY A 93 2.81 2.20 -18.72
C GLY A 93 3.67 2.30 -17.46
N HIS A 94 3.31 1.58 -16.39
CA HIS A 94 4.15 1.44 -15.20
C HIS A 94 5.32 0.50 -15.46
N ASN A 95 6.37 0.59 -14.62
CA ASN A 95 7.61 -0.16 -14.79
C ASN A 95 8.22 -0.55 -13.42
N PRO A 96 9.22 -1.46 -13.38
CA PRO A 96 9.79 -1.97 -12.13
C PRO A 96 10.50 -0.93 -11.27
N ASP A 97 10.97 0.18 -11.84
CA ASP A 97 11.72 1.21 -11.13
C ASP A 97 10.83 2.29 -10.53
N GLN A 98 9.57 2.32 -10.90
CA GLN A 98 8.62 3.32 -10.43
C GLN A 98 8.18 3.00 -9.01
N GLY A 99 8.35 3.98 -8.11
CA GLY A 99 7.87 3.86 -6.73
C GLY A 99 6.36 4.01 -6.63
N ALA A 100 5.71 3.07 -5.94
CA ALA A 100 4.29 3.15 -5.59
C ALA A 100 4.14 3.65 -4.16
N ASN A 101 3.17 4.55 -3.93
CA ASN A 101 2.83 5.02 -2.59
C ASN A 101 2.02 3.93 -1.87
N LEU A 102 2.64 3.30 -0.89
CA LEU A 102 2.06 2.20 -0.11
C LEU A 102 0.82 2.56 0.69
N LYS A 103 0.58 3.85 0.93
CA LYS A 103 -0.48 4.27 1.86
C LYS A 103 -0.34 3.53 3.19
N SER A 104 -1.43 3.03 3.75
CA SER A 104 -1.44 2.34 5.04
C SER A 104 -0.71 0.99 5.07
N ALA A 105 -0.34 0.40 3.92
CA ALA A 105 0.54 -0.77 3.93
C ALA A 105 1.91 -0.46 4.55
N SER A 106 2.31 0.82 4.63
CA SER A 106 3.47 1.28 5.40
C SER A 106 3.38 0.96 6.90
N LYS A 107 2.18 0.69 7.45
CA LYS A 107 2.01 0.32 8.85
C LYS A 107 2.71 -1.00 9.17
N SER A 108 2.65 -1.96 8.26
CA SER A 108 3.35 -3.24 8.43
C SER A 108 4.88 -3.07 8.40
N VAL A 109 5.38 -2.03 7.72
CA VAL A 109 6.80 -1.65 7.83
C VAL A 109 7.14 -1.14 9.23
N LEU A 110 6.26 -0.34 9.86
CA LEU A 110 6.46 0.08 11.26
C LEU A 110 6.44 -1.09 12.23
N SER A 111 5.61 -2.12 11.97
CA SER A 111 5.68 -3.36 12.74
C SER A 111 7.08 -3.98 12.69
N ALA A 112 7.64 -4.14 11.50
CA ALA A 112 8.99 -4.66 11.34
C ALA A 112 10.03 -3.81 12.09
N LEU A 113 9.93 -2.49 12.02
CA LEU A 113 10.84 -1.58 12.72
C LEU A 113 10.72 -1.68 14.24
N ALA A 114 9.50 -1.89 14.77
CA ALA A 114 9.30 -2.11 16.21
C ALA A 114 9.96 -3.43 16.65
N GLY A 115 9.80 -4.52 15.87
CA GLY A 115 10.48 -5.78 16.16
C GLY A 115 12.01 -5.67 16.13
N ILE A 116 12.55 -4.93 15.19
CA ILE A 116 13.99 -4.64 15.12
C ILE A 116 14.44 -3.81 16.33
N ALA A 117 13.67 -2.77 16.70
CA ALA A 117 13.99 -1.92 17.84
C ALA A 117 14.02 -2.70 19.16
N LEU A 118 13.10 -3.65 19.35
CA LEU A 118 13.10 -4.55 20.50
C LEU A 118 14.31 -5.49 20.49
N ALA A 119 14.63 -6.09 19.35
CA ALA A 119 15.78 -6.98 19.24
C ALA A 119 17.15 -6.26 19.45
N ASP A 120 17.20 -4.98 19.10
CA ASP A 120 18.38 -4.14 19.28
C ASP A 120 18.46 -3.53 20.71
N GLY A 121 17.47 -3.77 21.59
CA GLY A 121 17.39 -3.15 22.91
C GLY A 121 17.17 -1.64 22.88
N ILE A 122 16.60 -1.12 21.78
CA ILE A 122 16.20 0.28 21.62
C ILE A 122 14.88 0.56 22.35
N LEU A 123 14.00 -0.44 22.39
CA LEU A 123 12.79 -0.48 23.20
C LEU A 123 12.92 -1.60 24.22
N ASP A 124 12.45 -1.36 25.44
CA ASP A 124 12.54 -2.34 26.55
C ASP A 124 11.54 -3.50 26.37
N GLY A 125 10.39 -3.25 25.72
CA GLY A 125 9.33 -4.23 25.51
C GLY A 125 8.12 -3.65 24.81
N VAL A 126 7.19 -4.54 24.42
CA VAL A 126 5.89 -4.07 23.86
C VAL A 126 5.04 -3.38 24.94
N ASP A 127 5.25 -3.70 26.22
CA ASP A 127 4.56 -3.08 27.36
C ASP A 127 5.16 -1.73 27.75
N GLU A 128 6.20 -1.29 27.09
CA GLU A 128 6.85 0.00 27.37
C GLU A 128 5.85 1.16 27.16
N PRO A 129 5.63 2.00 28.20
CA PRO A 129 4.69 3.10 28.13
C PRO A 129 5.26 4.26 27.30
N ILE A 130 4.39 4.94 26.53
CA ILE A 130 4.81 6.07 25.70
C ILE A 130 5.00 7.37 26.44
N GLY A 131 4.58 7.46 27.71
CA GLY A 131 4.68 8.68 28.52
C GLY A 131 6.08 9.31 28.51
N PRO A 132 7.16 8.55 28.76
CA PRO A 132 8.53 9.05 28.76
C PRO A 132 9.02 9.67 27.45
N PHE A 133 8.46 9.29 26.31
CA PHE A 133 8.82 9.86 25.01
C PHE A 133 8.18 11.23 24.73
N PHE A 134 7.11 11.58 25.46
CA PHE A 134 6.35 12.80 25.22
C PHE A 134 6.03 13.59 26.51
N PRO A 135 7.00 13.82 27.43
CA PRO A 135 6.70 14.39 28.73
C PRO A 135 5.95 15.73 28.65
N PRO A 136 6.29 16.70 27.76
CA PRO A 136 5.57 17.96 27.71
C PRO A 136 4.12 17.84 27.22
N LEU A 137 3.83 16.81 26.42
CA LEU A 137 2.50 16.61 25.82
C LEU A 137 1.55 15.82 26.71
N LEU A 138 2.10 15.03 27.62
CA LEU A 138 1.35 14.07 28.44
C LEU A 138 1.43 14.35 29.95
N ALA A 139 2.07 15.47 30.39
CA ALA A 139 2.28 15.81 31.82
C ALA A 139 0.97 15.66 32.62
N ASP A 140 -0.11 16.24 32.14
CA ASP A 140 -1.40 16.25 32.82
C ASP A 140 -2.37 15.15 32.31
N ALA A 141 -1.85 14.10 31.70
CA ALA A 141 -2.68 13.06 31.07
C ALA A 141 -2.27 11.62 31.53
N PRO A 142 -2.39 11.28 32.82
CA PRO A 142 -1.85 10.04 33.39
C PRO A 142 -2.41 8.77 32.73
N ARG A 143 -3.64 8.80 32.23
CA ARG A 143 -4.19 7.66 31.48
C ARG A 143 -3.51 7.47 30.11
N LYS A 144 -3.15 8.55 29.43
CA LYS A 144 -2.46 8.51 28.14
C LYS A 144 -0.99 8.17 28.27
N GLN A 145 -0.34 8.54 29.38
CA GLN A 145 1.04 8.16 29.70
C GLN A 145 1.21 6.62 29.72
N ARG A 146 0.16 5.89 30.09
CA ARG A 146 0.13 4.41 30.17
C ARG A 146 -0.25 3.71 28.87
N ILE A 147 -0.44 4.43 27.77
CA ILE A 147 -0.52 3.81 26.44
C ILE A 147 0.84 3.17 26.17
N THR A 148 0.85 1.93 25.69
CA THR A 148 2.09 1.18 25.46
C THR A 148 2.38 1.01 23.98
N VAL A 149 3.58 0.54 23.64
CA VAL A 149 3.95 0.14 22.26
C VAL A 149 2.99 -0.92 21.73
N ASP A 150 2.56 -1.89 22.56
CA ASP A 150 1.53 -2.89 22.21
C ASP A 150 0.23 -2.23 21.77
N HIS A 151 -0.27 -1.26 22.53
CA HIS A 151 -1.48 -0.53 22.18
C HIS A 151 -1.36 0.24 20.85
N LEU A 152 -0.15 0.71 20.51
CA LEU A 152 0.10 1.35 19.22
C LEU A 152 0.10 0.32 18.08
N LEU A 153 0.71 -0.85 18.29
CA LEU A 153 0.81 -1.92 17.31
C LEU A 153 -0.54 -2.59 17.04
N THR A 154 -1.38 -2.72 18.05
CA THR A 154 -2.71 -3.33 17.96
C THR A 154 -3.82 -2.33 17.64
N GLN A 155 -3.50 -1.01 17.55
CA GLN A 155 -4.48 0.07 17.35
C GLN A 155 -5.50 0.19 18.51
N GLN A 156 -5.11 -0.17 19.73
CA GLN A 156 -5.96 -0.18 20.94
C GLN A 156 -5.59 0.95 21.92
N THR A 157 -5.16 2.11 21.42
CA THR A 157 -4.78 3.24 22.28
C THR A 157 -5.94 3.86 23.04
N GLY A 158 -7.18 3.63 22.61
CA GLY A 158 -8.37 4.30 23.12
C GLY A 158 -8.52 5.75 22.64
N LEU A 159 -7.56 6.31 21.91
CA LEU A 159 -7.64 7.67 21.37
C LEU A 159 -8.63 7.73 20.22
N GLN A 160 -9.38 8.83 20.13
CA GLN A 160 -10.24 9.11 18.99
C GLN A 160 -9.43 9.03 17.70
N SER A 161 -9.98 8.33 16.70
CA SER A 161 -9.33 8.17 15.40
C SER A 161 -9.00 9.49 14.72
N THR A 162 -7.82 9.55 14.11
CA THR A 162 -7.42 10.61 13.18
C THR A 162 -7.64 10.21 11.71
N SER A 163 -8.19 9.01 11.47
CA SER A 163 -8.48 8.50 10.12
C SER A 163 -9.89 8.86 9.66
N PHE A 164 -10.26 8.46 8.45
CA PHE A 164 -11.57 8.67 7.87
C PHE A 164 -11.98 10.16 7.86
N GLY A 165 -13.14 10.51 8.39
CA GLY A 165 -13.66 11.88 8.43
C GLY A 165 -12.75 12.87 9.19
N ASN A 166 -11.88 12.40 10.08
CA ASN A 166 -10.97 13.24 10.85
C ASN A 166 -9.60 13.44 10.17
N TYR A 167 -9.32 12.72 9.08
CA TYR A 167 -7.98 12.70 8.47
C TYR A 167 -7.54 14.07 7.96
N GLY A 168 -8.41 14.78 7.23
CA GLY A 168 -8.09 16.08 6.67
C GLY A 168 -7.73 17.11 7.73
N ALA A 169 -8.52 17.20 8.80
CA ALA A 169 -8.25 18.10 9.91
C ALA A 169 -6.93 17.79 10.62
N TRP A 170 -6.65 16.50 10.84
CA TRP A 170 -5.42 16.07 11.47
C TRP A 170 -4.15 16.39 10.66
N VAL A 171 -4.12 16.07 9.35
CA VAL A 171 -2.94 16.35 8.50
C VAL A 171 -2.76 17.84 8.20
N SER A 172 -3.77 18.66 8.44
CA SER A 172 -3.66 20.12 8.36
C SER A 172 -3.15 20.75 9.65
N SER A 173 -3.02 19.99 10.74
CA SER A 173 -2.49 20.51 12.01
C SER A 173 -0.99 20.77 11.92
N PRO A 174 -0.45 21.76 12.67
CA PRO A 174 0.98 22.08 12.63
C PRO A 174 1.89 21.02 13.28
N ASN A 175 1.31 20.12 14.10
CA ASN A 175 2.05 19.06 14.76
C ASN A 175 1.17 17.81 14.90
N TRP A 176 1.41 16.84 14.02
CA TRP A 176 0.59 15.63 13.92
C TRP A 176 0.67 14.73 15.15
N VAL A 177 1.83 14.67 15.83
CA VAL A 177 1.99 13.89 17.07
C VAL A 177 1.19 14.55 18.19
N ALA A 178 1.36 15.86 18.37
CA ALA A 178 0.66 16.58 19.42
C ALA A 178 -0.86 16.56 19.21
N ASP A 179 -1.34 16.73 17.97
CA ASP A 179 -2.78 16.65 17.68
C ASP A 179 -3.31 15.25 18.00
N ALA A 180 -2.64 14.18 17.55
CA ALA A 180 -3.07 12.81 17.81
C ALA A 180 -3.08 12.49 19.32
N LEU A 181 -2.06 12.89 20.08
CA LEU A 181 -1.99 12.70 21.54
C LEU A 181 -3.02 13.53 22.33
N ARG A 182 -3.42 14.70 21.80
CA ARG A 182 -4.46 15.54 22.42
C ARG A 182 -5.87 15.03 22.20
N ARG A 183 -6.09 14.14 21.22
CA ARG A 183 -7.43 13.56 20.97
C ARG A 183 -8.00 12.96 22.25
N PRO A 184 -9.31 13.07 22.49
CA PRO A 184 -9.91 12.48 23.69
C PRO A 184 -9.75 10.94 23.68
N LEU A 185 -9.69 10.36 24.88
CA LEU A 185 -9.89 8.94 25.04
C LEU A 185 -11.41 8.65 24.89
N VAL A 186 -11.76 7.91 23.87
CA VAL A 186 -13.14 7.44 23.62
C VAL A 186 -13.31 6.00 24.10
N ASP A 187 -12.20 5.32 24.42
CA ASP A 187 -12.14 4.03 25.09
C ASP A 187 -10.94 4.00 26.04
N ARG A 188 -10.80 2.91 26.81
CA ARG A 188 -9.58 2.67 27.61
C ARG A 188 -8.43 2.19 26.71
N PRO A 189 -7.17 2.49 27.02
CA PRO A 189 -6.05 1.77 26.43
C PRO A 189 -6.16 0.26 26.66
N GLY A 190 -5.93 -0.53 25.60
CA GLY A 190 -6.18 -1.99 25.60
C GLY A 190 -7.66 -2.39 25.46
N GLY A 191 -8.54 -1.45 25.11
CA GLY A 191 -9.94 -1.72 24.76
C GLY A 191 -10.11 -2.17 23.31
N ASP A 192 -11.19 -1.72 22.67
CA ASP A 192 -11.47 -2.07 21.28
C ASP A 192 -10.48 -1.44 20.29
N MET A 193 -10.35 -2.05 19.12
CA MET A 193 -9.55 -1.49 18.03
C MET A 193 -10.17 -0.19 17.50
N ILE A 194 -9.40 0.88 17.53
CA ILE A 194 -9.74 2.15 16.91
C ILE A 194 -8.70 2.44 15.83
N TYR A 195 -9.00 2.06 14.58
CA TYR A 195 -8.07 2.29 13.48
C TYR A 195 -7.76 3.77 13.31
N SER A 196 -6.48 4.13 13.44
CA SER A 196 -6.02 5.51 13.41
C SER A 196 -4.61 5.63 12.84
N THR A 197 -4.44 6.45 11.82
CA THR A 197 -3.11 6.73 11.26
C THR A 197 -2.26 7.57 12.21
N GLY A 198 -2.89 8.40 13.07
CA GLY A 198 -2.20 9.11 14.14
C GLY A 198 -1.58 8.18 15.17
N THR A 199 -2.25 7.08 15.51
CA THR A 199 -1.70 6.04 16.39
C THR A 199 -0.38 5.48 15.84
N THR A 200 -0.32 5.15 14.56
CA THR A 200 0.95 4.69 13.95
C THR A 200 1.96 5.80 13.72
N HIS A 201 1.51 7.06 13.59
CA HIS A 201 2.43 8.19 13.56
C HIS A 201 3.09 8.42 14.93
N ILE A 202 2.37 8.21 16.02
CA ILE A 202 2.93 8.19 17.38
C ILE A 202 3.98 7.09 17.51
N LEU A 203 3.70 5.85 17.03
CA LEU A 203 4.69 4.76 17.01
C LEU A 203 5.96 5.16 16.24
N GLY A 204 5.79 5.76 15.05
CA GLY A 204 6.93 6.26 14.27
C GLY A 204 7.75 7.32 15.01
N ALA A 205 7.09 8.18 15.82
CA ALA A 205 7.77 9.16 16.67
C ALA A 205 8.50 8.47 17.84
N VAL A 206 7.89 7.48 18.51
CA VAL A 206 8.54 6.67 19.56
C VAL A 206 9.81 6.02 19.02
N LEU A 207 9.72 5.34 17.87
CA LEU A 207 10.89 4.70 17.25
C LEU A 207 12.01 5.69 16.90
N ALA A 208 11.65 6.89 16.44
CA ALA A 208 12.63 7.92 16.13
C ALA A 208 13.30 8.48 17.39
N GLU A 209 12.54 8.75 18.47
CA GLU A 209 13.08 9.22 19.75
C GLU A 209 13.96 8.15 20.41
N ALA A 210 13.45 6.91 20.52
CA ALA A 210 14.17 5.82 21.15
C ALA A 210 15.49 5.50 20.43
N SER A 211 15.49 5.50 19.09
CA SER A 211 16.69 5.21 18.31
C SER A 211 17.66 6.39 18.18
N GLY A 212 17.25 7.61 18.55
CA GLY A 212 18.02 8.85 18.33
C GLY A 212 18.22 9.18 16.84
N ARG A 213 17.41 8.60 15.93
CA ARG A 213 17.55 8.70 14.48
C ARG A 213 16.24 9.13 13.83
N SER A 214 16.30 9.70 12.64
CA SER A 214 15.08 9.86 11.87
C SER A 214 14.50 8.48 11.52
N LEU A 215 13.17 8.36 11.53
CA LEU A 215 12.48 7.10 11.20
C LEU A 215 12.91 6.52 9.84
N ARG A 216 13.16 7.39 8.85
CA ARG A 216 13.66 6.98 7.54
C ARG A 216 15.09 6.41 7.61
N ALA A 217 15.99 7.06 8.34
CA ALA A 217 17.36 6.59 8.50
C ALA A 217 17.40 5.24 9.22
N PHE A 218 16.60 5.08 10.28
CA PHE A 218 16.46 3.82 10.99
C PHE A 218 15.91 2.71 10.08
N ALA A 219 14.82 2.99 9.35
CA ALA A 219 14.22 2.04 8.41
C ALA A 219 15.18 1.65 7.27
N GLN A 220 15.89 2.63 6.70
CA GLN A 220 16.80 2.37 5.58
C GLN A 220 17.93 1.46 6.02
N ASP A 221 18.61 1.79 7.12
CA ASP A 221 19.77 1.05 7.61
C ASP A 221 19.42 -0.34 8.14
N ARG A 222 18.37 -0.43 8.99
CA ARG A 222 18.11 -1.67 9.74
C ARG A 222 17.21 -2.67 9.01
N LEU A 223 16.35 -2.19 8.12
CA LEU A 223 15.41 -3.04 7.38
C LEU A 223 15.74 -3.09 5.88
N PHE A 224 15.86 -1.95 5.23
CA PHE A 224 15.87 -1.93 3.76
C PHE A 224 17.26 -2.14 3.13
N ASP A 225 18.36 -1.66 3.74
CA ASP A 225 19.71 -1.93 3.24
C ASP A 225 20.06 -3.43 3.28
N PRO A 226 19.72 -4.20 4.33
CA PRO A 226 19.86 -5.65 4.31
C PRO A 226 19.11 -6.36 3.17
N LEU A 227 17.99 -5.78 2.72
CA LEU A 227 17.21 -6.28 1.59
C LEU A 227 17.73 -5.80 0.23
N GLY A 228 18.69 -4.89 0.19
CA GLY A 228 19.13 -4.21 -1.03
C GLY A 228 18.08 -3.24 -1.60
N VAL A 229 17.17 -2.75 -0.76
CA VAL A 229 16.05 -1.89 -1.12
C VAL A 229 16.34 -0.44 -0.76
N ARG A 230 15.87 0.50 -1.59
CA ARG A 230 15.89 1.93 -1.29
C ARG A 230 14.48 2.48 -1.16
N ILE A 231 14.22 3.20 -0.06
CA ILE A 231 13.00 3.97 0.10
C ILE A 231 12.99 5.08 -0.96
N ARG A 232 12.01 5.07 -1.87
CA ARG A 232 11.92 6.05 -2.97
C ARG A 232 11.55 7.43 -2.45
N SER A 233 10.48 7.51 -1.68
CA SER A 233 10.06 8.73 -0.99
C SER A 233 9.33 8.40 0.30
N TRP A 234 9.27 9.34 1.23
CA TRP A 234 8.45 9.25 2.43
C TRP A 234 8.06 10.64 2.88
N GLN A 235 6.76 10.89 2.98
CA GLN A 235 6.24 12.19 3.39
C GLN A 235 6.65 12.51 4.82
N GLN A 236 6.90 13.80 5.07
CA GLN A 236 7.13 14.34 6.42
C GLN A 236 5.93 15.16 6.89
N SER A 237 5.75 15.21 8.21
CA SER A 237 4.86 16.16 8.89
C SER A 237 5.42 17.58 8.84
N PRO A 238 4.63 18.61 9.18
CA PRO A 238 5.14 19.98 9.31
C PRO A 238 6.31 20.14 10.30
N THR A 239 6.45 19.23 11.26
CA THR A 239 7.57 19.20 12.22
C THR A 239 8.78 18.40 11.73
N GLY A 240 8.82 17.97 10.46
CA GLY A 240 9.94 17.22 9.87
C GLY A 240 9.98 15.74 10.22
N ARG A 241 9.02 15.19 10.99
CA ARG A 241 8.93 13.76 11.27
C ARG A 241 8.38 13.00 10.10
N TYR A 242 8.99 11.87 9.73
CA TYR A 242 8.46 10.98 8.69
C TYR A 242 7.11 10.40 9.09
N PHE A 243 6.21 10.30 8.11
CA PHE A 243 4.83 9.91 8.33
C PHE A 243 4.72 8.43 8.76
N GLY A 244 4.66 8.19 10.05
CA GLY A 244 4.52 6.84 10.59
C GLY A 244 3.26 6.15 10.07
N GLY A 245 3.47 5.05 9.31
CA GLY A 245 2.39 4.20 8.80
C GLY A 245 1.57 4.78 7.67
N ASN A 246 2.11 5.73 6.89
CA ASN A 246 1.47 6.21 5.67
C ASN A 246 2.48 6.84 4.70
N ASN A 247 2.11 6.93 3.42
CA ASN A 247 2.79 7.69 2.36
C ASN A 247 4.31 7.42 2.22
N MET A 248 4.76 6.19 2.55
CA MET A 248 6.05 5.68 2.10
C MET A 248 5.90 5.17 0.66
N ALA A 249 6.92 5.35 -0.17
CA ALA A 249 6.95 4.78 -1.51
C ALA A 249 8.10 3.77 -1.66
N LEU A 250 7.75 2.59 -2.15
CA LEU A 250 8.66 1.52 -2.52
C LEU A 250 8.38 1.07 -3.97
N THR A 251 9.35 0.42 -4.62
CA THR A 251 9.06 -0.27 -5.87
C THR A 251 8.22 -1.53 -5.61
N PRO A 252 7.44 -2.02 -6.59
CA PRO A 252 6.71 -3.27 -6.45
C PRO A 252 7.61 -4.48 -6.10
N ARG A 253 8.83 -4.54 -6.65
CA ARG A 253 9.83 -5.54 -6.28
C ARG A 253 10.24 -5.44 -4.82
N ALA A 254 10.41 -4.22 -4.29
CA ALA A 254 10.73 -4.00 -2.88
C ALA A 254 9.58 -4.42 -1.95
N MET A 255 8.32 -4.22 -2.37
CA MET A 255 7.15 -4.73 -1.65
C MET A 255 7.15 -6.26 -1.61
N LEU A 256 7.46 -6.91 -2.74
CA LEU A 256 7.56 -8.37 -2.81
C LEU A 256 8.68 -8.90 -1.89
N GLN A 257 9.86 -8.26 -1.90
CA GLN A 257 10.99 -8.61 -1.03
C GLN A 257 10.64 -8.44 0.46
N PHE A 258 9.86 -7.42 0.81
CA PHE A 258 9.37 -7.23 2.17
C PHE A 258 8.41 -8.36 2.60
N GLY A 259 7.49 -8.77 1.73
CA GLY A 259 6.65 -9.95 1.97
C GLY A 259 7.48 -11.24 2.11
N GLN A 260 8.50 -11.41 1.25
CA GLN A 260 9.40 -12.56 1.29
C GLN A 260 10.21 -12.63 2.59
N LEU A 261 10.63 -11.47 3.14
CA LEU A 261 11.29 -11.41 4.45
C LEU A 261 10.40 -12.02 5.54
N TYR A 262 9.12 -11.66 5.58
CA TYR A 262 8.16 -12.20 6.54
C TYR A 262 7.89 -13.69 6.29
N LEU A 263 7.71 -14.10 5.04
CA LEU A 263 7.52 -15.51 4.68
C LEU A 263 8.67 -16.38 5.19
N ASN A 264 9.89 -15.87 5.12
CA ASN A 264 11.12 -16.57 5.53
C ASN A 264 11.46 -16.39 7.03
N GLY A 265 10.47 -16.11 7.89
CA GLY A 265 10.69 -15.94 9.33
C GLY A 265 11.71 -14.85 9.66
N GLY A 266 11.69 -13.75 8.90
CA GLY A 266 12.58 -12.61 9.11
C GLY A 266 14.00 -12.79 8.55
N ARG A 267 14.26 -13.84 7.77
CA ARG A 267 15.57 -14.09 7.15
C ARG A 267 15.58 -13.65 5.69
N TYR A 268 16.68 -13.03 5.28
CA TYR A 268 16.91 -12.66 3.89
C TYR A 268 18.36 -12.94 3.51
N ARG A 269 18.59 -13.74 2.45
CA ARG A 269 19.93 -14.16 1.98
C ARG A 269 20.83 -14.67 3.12
N GLY A 270 20.28 -15.52 3.99
CA GLY A 270 21.01 -16.12 5.12
C GLY A 270 21.13 -15.23 6.36
N ARG A 271 20.85 -13.93 6.28
CA ARG A 271 20.90 -12.98 7.41
C ARG A 271 19.55 -12.89 8.11
N GLN A 272 19.53 -12.93 9.45
CA GLN A 272 18.35 -12.56 10.24
C GLN A 272 18.24 -11.03 10.25
N VAL A 273 17.19 -10.50 9.66
CA VAL A 273 16.91 -9.06 9.57
C VAL A 273 15.83 -8.66 10.57
N LEU A 274 14.82 -9.52 10.74
CA LEU A 274 13.72 -9.37 11.66
C LEU A 274 13.66 -10.60 12.55
N PRO A 275 13.48 -10.49 13.88
CA PRO A 275 13.37 -11.66 14.75
C PRO A 275 12.28 -12.62 14.27
N SER A 276 12.56 -13.93 14.31
CA SER A 276 11.61 -14.94 13.81
C SER A 276 10.31 -14.99 14.61
N ASP A 277 10.41 -14.89 15.93
CA ASP A 277 9.28 -14.81 16.84
C ASP A 277 8.43 -13.54 16.62
N TRP A 278 9.06 -12.44 16.18
CA TRP A 278 8.33 -11.23 15.82
C TRP A 278 7.40 -11.43 14.62
N VAL A 279 7.79 -12.26 13.65
CA VAL A 279 6.92 -12.59 12.52
C VAL A 279 5.63 -13.27 13.02
N ASP A 280 5.78 -14.25 13.89
CA ASP A 280 4.63 -14.98 14.48
C ASP A 280 3.76 -14.03 15.32
N LEU A 281 4.38 -13.17 16.14
CA LEU A 281 3.68 -12.15 16.91
C LEU A 281 2.95 -11.15 16.01
N SER A 282 3.58 -10.74 14.88
CA SER A 282 2.96 -9.80 13.95
C SER A 282 1.65 -10.34 13.35
N TRP A 283 1.54 -11.64 13.16
CA TRP A 283 0.39 -12.30 12.55
C TRP A 283 -0.58 -12.95 13.55
N ARG A 284 -0.26 -12.88 14.85
CA ARG A 284 -1.18 -13.31 15.91
C ARG A 284 -2.39 -12.39 15.91
N THR A 285 -3.58 -12.97 16.11
CA THR A 285 -4.81 -12.20 16.28
C THR A 285 -4.87 -11.64 17.69
N TYR A 286 -4.77 -10.33 17.84
CA TYR A 286 -5.00 -9.64 19.11
C TYR A 286 -6.41 -9.08 19.17
N VAL A 287 -6.93 -8.64 18.05
CA VAL A 287 -8.25 -7.99 17.95
C VAL A 287 -8.89 -8.26 16.58
N ARG A 288 -10.19 -8.15 16.51
CA ARG A 288 -10.92 -8.11 15.24
C ARG A 288 -11.07 -6.66 14.81
N SER A 289 -10.70 -6.37 13.58
CA SER A 289 -10.92 -5.07 12.99
C SER A 289 -12.44 -4.86 12.80
N ASN A 290 -12.94 -3.73 13.26
CA ASN A 290 -14.29 -3.27 12.91
C ASN A 290 -14.39 -2.86 11.43
N TYR A 291 -13.25 -2.76 10.74
CA TYR A 291 -13.18 -2.53 9.32
C TYR A 291 -13.10 -3.87 8.58
N ARG A 292 -14.21 -4.28 7.94
CA ARG A 292 -14.40 -5.55 7.20
C ARG A 292 -14.22 -6.85 8.03
N GLY A 293 -14.19 -6.77 9.35
CA GLY A 293 -14.14 -7.95 10.21
C GLY A 293 -12.88 -8.81 10.11
N HIS A 294 -11.82 -8.32 9.44
CA HIS A 294 -10.55 -9.01 9.38
C HIS A 294 -9.91 -9.14 10.77
N GLN A 295 -9.16 -10.20 10.99
CA GLN A 295 -8.31 -10.32 12.16
C GLN A 295 -7.14 -9.35 12.05
N TYR A 296 -6.64 -8.84 13.18
CA TYR A 296 -5.57 -7.85 13.21
C TYR A 296 -4.52 -8.22 14.24
N GLY A 297 -3.28 -8.22 13.79
CA GLY A 297 -2.10 -8.43 14.59
C GLY A 297 -1.32 -7.13 14.85
N TYR A 298 0.02 -7.21 14.91
CA TYR A 298 0.87 -6.03 15.01
C TYR A 298 1.00 -5.34 13.65
N LEU A 299 0.02 -4.47 13.35
CA LEU A 299 -0.09 -3.70 12.11
C LEU A 299 -0.16 -4.55 10.83
N TRP A 300 -0.59 -5.79 10.96
CA TRP A 300 -0.91 -6.71 9.88
C TRP A 300 -2.37 -7.16 9.98
N PHE A 301 -3.00 -7.30 8.84
CA PHE A 301 -4.28 -8.00 8.73
C PHE A 301 -4.05 -9.48 8.49
N THR A 302 -4.94 -10.33 8.99
CA THR A 302 -4.98 -11.74 8.64
C THR A 302 -6.41 -12.16 8.31
N HIS A 303 -6.54 -13.08 7.36
CA HIS A 303 -7.85 -13.60 6.94
C HIS A 303 -7.69 -14.98 6.28
N GLU A 304 -8.78 -15.74 6.23
CA GLU A 304 -8.85 -16.98 5.44
C GLU A 304 -9.31 -16.63 4.02
N LEU A 305 -8.47 -16.86 3.03
CA LEU A 305 -8.74 -16.59 1.61
C LEU A 305 -8.36 -17.80 0.78
N GLY A 306 -9.24 -18.26 -0.11
CA GLY A 306 -8.97 -19.41 -0.97
C GLY A 306 -8.66 -20.72 -0.20
N GLY A 307 -9.13 -20.84 1.04
CA GLY A 307 -8.84 -21.97 1.94
C GLY A 307 -7.46 -21.89 2.59
N GLU A 308 -6.79 -20.76 2.53
CA GLU A 308 -5.48 -20.53 3.11
C GLU A 308 -5.51 -19.37 4.11
N ARG A 309 -4.72 -19.49 5.19
CA ARG A 309 -4.45 -18.34 6.06
C ARG A 309 -3.52 -17.37 5.35
N VAL A 310 -3.97 -16.13 5.16
CA VAL A 310 -3.25 -15.07 4.49
C VAL A 310 -2.97 -13.93 5.47
N ALA A 311 -1.71 -13.54 5.61
CA ALA A 311 -1.34 -12.29 6.26
C ALA A 311 -1.13 -11.22 5.19
N PHE A 312 -1.60 -9.98 5.45
CA PHE A 312 -1.45 -8.94 4.45
C PHE A 312 -1.26 -7.54 5.03
N ALA A 313 -0.34 -6.80 4.39
CA ALA A 313 -0.25 -5.36 4.49
C ALA A 313 -1.23 -4.74 3.50
N TRP A 314 -2.03 -3.76 3.96
CA TRP A 314 -3.07 -3.15 3.15
C TRP A 314 -3.03 -1.63 3.17
N GLY A 315 -3.00 -1.05 1.98
CA GLY A 315 -3.02 0.39 1.75
C GLY A 315 -4.22 0.85 0.92
N TYR A 316 -4.71 2.03 1.24
CA TYR A 316 -5.80 2.67 0.52
C TYR A 316 -5.57 2.65 -1.00
N GLY A 317 -6.61 2.28 -1.74
CA GLY A 317 -6.58 2.27 -3.20
C GLY A 317 -5.98 1.02 -3.82
N GLY A 318 -5.83 -0.10 -3.06
CA GLY A 318 -5.40 -1.37 -3.64
C GLY A 318 -3.88 -1.57 -3.63
N GLN A 319 -3.20 -1.10 -2.58
CA GLN A 319 -1.80 -1.40 -2.34
C GLN A 319 -1.71 -2.58 -1.38
N TYR A 320 -1.19 -3.71 -1.84
CA TYR A 320 -1.14 -4.93 -1.01
C TYR A 320 0.20 -5.64 -1.07
N VAL A 321 0.57 -6.25 0.05
CA VAL A 321 1.55 -7.33 0.14
C VAL A 321 0.86 -8.47 0.87
N PHE A 322 0.59 -9.56 0.16
CA PHE A 322 0.01 -10.79 0.70
C PHE A 322 1.09 -11.82 0.93
N VAL A 323 1.00 -12.53 2.04
CA VAL A 323 1.88 -13.65 2.40
C VAL A 323 0.98 -14.84 2.73
N VAL A 324 1.20 -15.96 2.03
CA VAL A 324 0.46 -17.22 2.21
C VAL A 324 1.47 -18.31 2.62
N PRO A 325 1.74 -18.48 3.92
CA PRO A 325 2.85 -19.30 4.40
C PRO A 325 2.78 -20.76 3.94
N ARG A 326 1.60 -21.37 3.93
CA ARG A 326 1.42 -22.78 3.56
C ARG A 326 1.69 -23.07 2.08
N LEU A 327 1.71 -22.04 1.24
CA LEU A 327 1.98 -22.15 -0.19
C LEU A 327 3.35 -21.57 -0.57
N ASP A 328 4.17 -21.14 0.39
CA ASP A 328 5.41 -20.38 0.15
C ASP A 328 5.23 -19.23 -0.85
N LEU A 329 4.05 -18.56 -0.76
CA LEU A 329 3.58 -17.60 -1.75
C LEU A 329 3.60 -16.19 -1.20
N VAL A 330 4.15 -15.26 -1.99
CA VAL A 330 4.03 -13.81 -1.77
C VAL A 330 3.43 -13.17 -3.02
N VAL A 331 2.46 -12.29 -2.81
CA VAL A 331 1.88 -11.49 -3.89
C VAL A 331 1.95 -10.03 -3.51
N ALA A 332 2.52 -9.21 -4.39
CA ALA A 332 2.51 -7.76 -4.24
C ALA A 332 1.73 -7.13 -5.40
N CYS A 333 0.81 -6.24 -5.09
CA CYS A 333 0.13 -5.47 -6.12
C CYS A 333 0.01 -4.00 -5.75
N THR A 334 0.00 -3.17 -6.77
CA THR A 334 -0.22 -1.72 -6.67
C THR A 334 -1.30 -1.31 -7.63
N SER A 335 -2.03 -0.23 -7.30
CA SER A 335 -3.13 0.29 -8.10
C SER A 335 -3.01 1.79 -8.28
N SER A 336 -3.63 2.32 -9.33
CA SER A 336 -3.75 3.75 -9.55
C SER A 336 -4.56 4.40 -8.43
N LEU A 337 -4.04 5.51 -7.91
CA LEU A 337 -4.75 6.36 -6.95
C LEU A 337 -5.54 7.48 -7.64
N ARG A 338 -5.28 7.75 -8.93
CA ARG A 338 -5.89 8.84 -9.70
C ARG A 338 -7.23 8.45 -10.29
N ASP A 339 -7.34 7.20 -10.74
CA ASP A 339 -8.48 6.69 -11.51
C ASP A 339 -9.55 6.02 -10.64
N ARG A 340 -9.55 6.33 -9.36
CA ARG A 340 -10.48 5.71 -8.41
C ARG A 340 -11.83 6.40 -8.39
N PRO A 341 -12.93 5.72 -8.72
CA PRO A 341 -14.28 6.25 -8.51
C PRO A 341 -14.51 6.53 -7.01
N ARG A 342 -15.18 7.63 -6.68
CA ARG A 342 -15.55 7.92 -5.30
C ARG A 342 -16.51 6.83 -4.79
N GLY A 343 -16.20 6.25 -3.64
CA GLY A 343 -17.03 5.20 -2.99
C GLY A 343 -16.75 3.77 -3.43
N SER A 344 -15.72 3.49 -4.23
CA SER A 344 -15.38 2.12 -4.65
C SER A 344 -14.66 1.33 -3.55
N ASP A 345 -15.39 0.84 -2.56
CA ASP A 345 -14.93 -0.25 -1.69
C ASP A 345 -14.78 -1.58 -2.46
N ASP A 346 -15.40 -1.64 -3.63
CA ASP A 346 -15.43 -2.77 -4.54
C ASP A 346 -14.03 -3.17 -5.06
N HIS A 347 -13.12 -2.21 -5.29
CA HIS A 347 -11.78 -2.50 -5.78
C HIS A 347 -10.94 -3.38 -4.83
N ASN A 348 -11.03 -3.11 -3.52
CA ASN A 348 -10.34 -3.94 -2.53
C ASN A 348 -10.90 -5.36 -2.53
N GLU A 349 -12.21 -5.51 -2.67
CA GLU A 349 -12.86 -6.81 -2.79
C GLU A 349 -12.45 -7.54 -4.06
N GLN A 350 -12.37 -6.84 -5.20
CA GLN A 350 -11.89 -7.41 -6.47
C GLN A 350 -10.45 -7.96 -6.33
N ILE A 351 -9.55 -7.24 -5.65
CA ILE A 351 -8.18 -7.72 -5.40
C ILE A 351 -8.17 -8.94 -4.48
N LEU A 352 -8.97 -8.92 -3.41
CA LEU A 352 -9.09 -10.08 -2.52
C LEU A 352 -9.66 -11.31 -3.25
N ARG A 353 -10.64 -11.12 -4.13
CA ARG A 353 -11.16 -12.18 -5.00
C ARG A 353 -10.12 -12.65 -6.01
N LEU A 354 -9.37 -11.75 -6.64
CA LEU A 354 -8.28 -12.14 -7.53
C LEU A 354 -7.30 -13.07 -6.83
N LEU A 355 -6.93 -12.76 -5.59
CA LEU A 355 -6.07 -13.64 -4.80
C LEU A 355 -6.77 -14.97 -4.47
N ALA A 356 -7.99 -14.92 -3.92
CA ALA A 356 -8.69 -16.08 -3.38
C ALA A 356 -9.20 -17.06 -4.45
N GLU A 357 -9.69 -16.53 -5.58
CA GLU A 357 -10.40 -17.31 -6.62
C GLU A 357 -9.50 -17.65 -7.81
N HIS A 358 -8.35 -16.98 -7.96
CA HIS A 358 -7.48 -17.18 -9.13
C HIS A 358 -6.03 -17.49 -8.74
N ILE A 359 -5.35 -16.65 -7.95
CA ILE A 359 -3.91 -16.84 -7.69
C ILE A 359 -3.65 -18.00 -6.72
N ILE A 360 -4.39 -18.09 -5.62
CA ILE A 360 -4.25 -19.20 -4.66
C ILE A 360 -4.61 -20.55 -5.32
N PRO A 361 -5.75 -20.71 -6.03
CA PRO A 361 -6.03 -21.95 -6.75
C PRO A 361 -4.97 -22.32 -7.80
N ALA A 362 -4.42 -21.35 -8.54
CA ALA A 362 -3.33 -21.59 -9.46
C ALA A 362 -2.07 -22.11 -8.74
N ALA A 363 -1.74 -21.54 -7.57
CA ALA A 363 -0.62 -21.99 -6.73
C ALA A 363 -0.87 -23.35 -6.08
N GLN A 364 -2.12 -23.76 -5.89
CA GLN A 364 -2.49 -25.08 -5.38
C GLN A 364 -2.53 -26.16 -6.49
N GLY A 365 -2.37 -25.79 -7.77
CA GLY A 365 -2.53 -26.69 -8.90
C GLY A 365 -3.97 -27.20 -9.07
N ARG A 366 -4.96 -26.49 -8.54
CA ARG A 366 -6.36 -26.94 -8.48
C ARG A 366 -7.28 -26.28 -9.51
N TYR A 367 -6.74 -25.46 -10.39
CA TYR A 367 -7.53 -24.76 -11.38
C TYR A 367 -8.01 -25.72 -12.48
N GLY A 368 -9.29 -25.69 -12.76
CA GLY A 368 -9.87 -26.57 -13.81
C GLY A 368 -10.34 -27.96 -13.33
N SER A 369 -10.23 -28.30 -12.05
CA SER A 369 -10.89 -29.50 -11.52
C SER A 369 -12.40 -29.27 -11.49
N PRO A 370 -13.21 -30.09 -12.22
CA PRO A 370 -14.66 -29.95 -12.17
C PRO A 370 -15.14 -30.30 -10.76
N GLY A 371 -15.72 -29.37 -10.04
CA GLY A 371 -16.38 -29.65 -8.76
C GLY A 371 -16.05 -28.78 -7.57
N TRP A 372 -15.28 -27.68 -7.72
CA TRP A 372 -15.13 -26.76 -6.62
C TRP A 372 -16.40 -25.89 -6.49
N PRO A 373 -17.13 -25.98 -5.37
CA PRO A 373 -18.26 -25.09 -5.14
C PRO A 373 -17.78 -23.65 -5.05
N PRO A 374 -18.55 -22.68 -5.58
CA PRO A 374 -18.22 -21.27 -5.35
C PRO A 374 -18.12 -21.03 -3.85
N LEU A 375 -17.05 -20.35 -3.43
CA LEU A 375 -16.89 -19.95 -2.03
C LEU A 375 -18.16 -19.21 -1.60
N PRO A 376 -18.67 -19.49 -0.39
CA PRO A 376 -19.80 -18.74 0.15
C PRO A 376 -19.42 -17.25 0.08
N ARG A 377 -20.31 -16.45 -0.49
CA ARG A 377 -20.11 -15.00 -0.57
C ARG A 377 -19.82 -14.53 0.85
N PRO A 378 -18.68 -13.86 1.09
CA PRO A 378 -18.45 -13.29 2.40
C PRO A 378 -19.63 -12.35 2.68
N VAL A 379 -20.41 -12.67 3.72
CA VAL A 379 -21.49 -11.83 4.20
C VAL A 379 -20.81 -10.65 4.89
N PHE A 380 -20.53 -9.62 4.12
CA PHE A 380 -20.12 -8.35 4.66
C PHE A 380 -21.37 -7.65 5.19
N GLY A 381 -21.71 -7.93 6.46
CA GLY A 381 -22.66 -7.10 7.19
C GLY A 381 -22.05 -5.72 7.38
N TRP A 382 -22.82 -4.71 7.06
CA TRP A 382 -22.54 -3.27 7.24
C TRP A 382 -22.44 -2.90 8.72
#